data_3d263034913101af5509c01fe7ddb81c
#
_entry.id   3d263034913101af5509c01fe7ddb81c
#
_cell.length_a   1.000
_cell.length_b   1.000
_cell.length_c   1.000
_cell.angle_alpha   90.00
_cell.angle_beta   90.00
_cell.angle_gamma   90.00
#
_symmetry.space_group_name_H-M   'P 1'
#
loop_
_entity.id
_entity.type
_entity.pdbx_description
1 polymer ?
#
loop_
_entity_poly.entity_id
_entity_poly.type
_entity_poly.pdbx_seq_one_letter_code
_entity_poly.pdbx_strand_id
1 'polypeptide(L)'
;MQIQKLADYTAQILLDYYENRIQPFLDACDEDVLWIGPAVGQVIRTKEALVTAFAAEKHELRFAVHNLTATLLPTGSSHVMNILLSFLVDTFWPDGSSGRVYQRIVFTWVFHNNTPYIRLCHISNAIAYDKRDRIYPVHYEETYRDQLVLAGETRSDRLRFRSSQKTLFYLNWSSILYAETHGRHTIIHTTDQVYDSVERLSALAERYGAFFIRCHESYLINPSFVQKISRFQVQMTDGRILPIPEKKYTAVRDLLLPHQPFSSPTSQHLFSK
;
A
#
# COMPACT_ATOMS: atom_id res chain seq x y z
N MET A 1 24.10 -21.60 -21.03
CA MET A 1 22.74 -21.14 -21.41
C MET A 1 22.86 -19.76 -22.02
N GLN A 2 22.23 -19.49 -23.17
CA GLN A 2 22.29 -18.14 -23.75
C GLN A 2 21.62 -17.13 -22.79
N ILE A 3 22.21 -15.97 -22.66
CA ILE A 3 21.81 -14.90 -21.70
C ILE A 3 20.31 -14.57 -21.79
N GLN A 4 19.75 -14.48 -23.01
CA GLN A 4 18.33 -14.22 -23.21
C GLN A 4 17.44 -15.33 -22.62
N LYS A 5 17.83 -16.59 -22.74
CA LYS A 5 17.10 -17.72 -22.17
C LYS A 5 17.03 -17.68 -20.64
N LEU A 6 18.04 -17.08 -19.99
CA LEU A 6 18.00 -16.91 -18.52
C LEU A 6 16.97 -15.85 -18.11
N ALA A 7 16.86 -14.74 -18.87
CA ALA A 7 15.84 -13.72 -18.61
C ALA A 7 14.43 -14.29 -18.80
N ASP A 8 14.21 -15.04 -19.88
CA ASP A 8 12.92 -15.68 -20.15
C ASP A 8 12.58 -16.71 -19.06
N TYR A 9 13.58 -17.49 -18.62
CA TYR A 9 13.41 -18.44 -17.52
C TYR A 9 13.08 -17.75 -16.20
N THR A 10 13.75 -16.62 -15.90
CA THR A 10 13.48 -15.83 -14.70
C THR A 10 12.04 -15.26 -14.72
N ALA A 11 11.61 -14.77 -15.88
CA ALA A 11 10.22 -14.30 -16.06
C ALA A 11 9.20 -15.42 -15.86
N GLN A 12 9.49 -16.64 -16.39
CA GLN A 12 8.62 -17.80 -16.21
C GLN A 12 8.51 -18.22 -14.74
N ILE A 13 9.65 -18.27 -14.01
CA ILE A 13 9.66 -18.55 -12.56
C ILE A 13 8.76 -17.56 -11.80
N LEU A 14 8.81 -16.27 -12.16
CA LEU A 14 7.95 -15.27 -11.54
C LEU A 14 6.47 -15.54 -11.83
N LEU A 15 6.12 -15.83 -13.07
CA LEU A 15 4.72 -16.13 -13.43
C LEU A 15 4.21 -17.37 -12.70
N ASP A 16 5.01 -18.43 -12.62
CA ASP A 16 4.69 -19.61 -11.84
C ASP A 16 4.46 -19.29 -10.36
N TYR A 17 5.32 -18.45 -9.78
CA TYR A 17 5.18 -17.97 -8.40
C TYR A 17 3.82 -17.30 -8.18
N TYR A 18 3.40 -16.38 -9.04
CA TYR A 18 2.12 -15.69 -8.93
C TYR A 18 0.91 -16.54 -9.28
N GLU A 19 1.13 -17.67 -9.91
CA GLU A 19 0.10 -18.72 -10.09
C GLU A 19 0.09 -19.75 -8.94
N ASN A 20 0.75 -19.45 -7.81
CA ASN A 20 0.89 -20.33 -6.64
C ASN A 20 1.65 -21.64 -6.95
N ARG A 21 2.47 -21.65 -7.99
CA ARG A 21 3.40 -22.74 -8.33
C ARG A 21 4.82 -22.35 -7.89
N ILE A 22 5.08 -22.49 -6.59
CA ILE A 22 6.32 -22.03 -5.98
C ILE A 22 7.53 -22.94 -6.26
N GLN A 23 7.31 -24.20 -6.59
CA GLN A 23 8.37 -25.19 -6.69
C GLN A 23 9.48 -24.83 -7.70
N PRO A 24 9.17 -24.32 -8.92
CA PRO A 24 10.21 -23.90 -9.86
C PRO A 24 11.16 -22.82 -9.30
N PHE A 25 10.65 -21.91 -8.49
CA PHE A 25 11.47 -20.91 -7.79
C PHE A 25 12.38 -21.56 -6.75
N LEU A 26 11.83 -22.41 -5.89
CA LEU A 26 12.60 -23.12 -4.85
C LEU A 26 13.69 -24.02 -5.45
N ASP A 27 13.38 -24.73 -6.54
CA ASP A 27 14.34 -25.59 -7.22
C ASP A 27 15.52 -24.80 -7.82
N ALA A 28 15.24 -23.59 -8.31
CA ALA A 28 16.25 -22.69 -8.87
C ALA A 28 17.10 -21.99 -7.80
N CYS A 29 16.72 -22.01 -6.51
CA CYS A 29 17.47 -21.36 -5.45
C CYS A 29 18.77 -22.10 -5.12
N ASP A 30 19.83 -21.31 -4.92
CA ASP A 30 21.11 -21.75 -4.32
C ASP A 30 20.89 -22.13 -2.85
N GLU A 31 21.71 -23.04 -2.30
CA GLU A 31 21.62 -23.46 -0.88
C GLU A 31 21.77 -22.26 0.08
N ASP A 32 22.65 -21.32 -0.27
CA ASP A 32 22.86 -20.07 0.51
C ASP A 32 22.06 -18.89 -0.05
N VAL A 33 20.89 -19.10 -0.62
CA VAL A 33 20.05 -18.02 -1.15
C VAL A 33 19.72 -16.99 -0.09
N LEU A 34 19.75 -15.71 -0.49
CA LEU A 34 19.20 -14.60 0.29
C LEU A 34 17.90 -14.14 -0.35
N TRP A 35 16.79 -14.33 0.33
CA TRP A 35 15.51 -13.81 -0.08
C TRP A 35 15.12 -12.60 0.78
N ILE A 36 14.79 -11.47 0.15
CA ILE A 36 14.36 -10.23 0.79
C ILE A 36 13.00 -9.86 0.22
N GLY A 37 11.98 -9.97 1.05
CA GLY A 37 10.61 -9.58 0.72
C GLY A 37 10.39 -8.07 0.83
N PRO A 38 9.21 -7.58 0.40
CA PRO A 38 8.90 -6.16 0.38
C PRO A 38 8.53 -5.57 1.75
N ALA A 39 8.29 -6.39 2.76
CA ALA A 39 7.88 -5.94 4.09
C ALA A 39 9.07 -5.90 5.07
N VAL A 40 8.92 -5.09 6.13
CA VAL A 40 9.94 -4.96 7.18
C VAL A 40 10.20 -6.32 7.84
N GLY A 41 11.48 -6.70 7.94
CA GLY A 41 11.89 -7.95 8.58
C GLY A 41 11.80 -9.20 7.71
N GLN A 42 11.27 -9.12 6.50
CA GLN A 42 11.23 -10.24 5.55
C GLN A 42 12.61 -10.50 4.94
N VAL A 43 13.49 -11.13 5.70
CA VAL A 43 14.81 -11.53 5.27
C VAL A 43 15.03 -13.00 5.62
N ILE A 44 15.08 -13.86 4.60
CA ILE A 44 15.30 -15.31 4.78
C ILE A 44 16.64 -15.67 4.15
N ARG A 45 17.44 -16.37 4.92
CA ARG A 45 18.75 -16.88 4.52
C ARG A 45 18.66 -18.40 4.47
N THR A 46 19.24 -18.99 3.45
CA THR A 46 19.28 -20.42 3.14
C THR A 46 17.99 -20.93 2.47
N LYS A 47 18.19 -21.87 1.57
CA LYS A 47 17.10 -22.54 0.85
C LYS A 47 16.19 -23.34 1.78
N GLU A 48 16.76 -24.00 2.78
CA GLU A 48 15.99 -24.77 3.76
C GLU A 48 14.98 -23.90 4.54
N ALA A 49 15.45 -22.73 5.03
CA ALA A 49 14.59 -21.78 5.72
C ALA A 49 13.52 -21.22 4.79
N LEU A 50 13.86 -20.97 3.52
CA LEU A 50 12.93 -20.48 2.50
C LEU A 50 11.84 -21.51 2.20
N VAL A 51 12.20 -22.79 1.99
CA VAL A 51 11.27 -23.91 1.79
C VAL A 51 10.31 -24.02 2.96
N THR A 52 10.84 -23.94 4.21
CA THR A 52 10.04 -24.02 5.43
C THR A 52 9.04 -22.86 5.51
N ALA A 53 9.46 -21.63 5.20
CA ALA A 53 8.61 -20.45 5.24
C ALA A 53 7.46 -20.57 4.24
N PHE A 54 7.76 -20.93 2.99
CA PHE A 54 6.72 -21.10 1.96
C PHE A 54 5.77 -22.28 2.24
N ALA A 55 6.26 -23.37 2.84
CA ALA A 55 5.41 -24.48 3.24
C ALA A 55 4.43 -24.15 4.36
N ALA A 56 4.81 -23.20 5.22
CA ALA A 56 3.98 -22.71 6.32
C ALA A 56 2.92 -21.70 5.87
N GLU A 57 3.18 -20.98 4.76
CA GLU A 57 2.28 -19.96 4.24
C GLU A 57 1.15 -20.60 3.45
N LYS A 58 -0.08 -20.31 3.86
CA LYS A 58 -1.30 -20.76 3.14
C LYS A 58 -2.20 -19.55 2.92
N HIS A 59 -2.54 -19.29 1.69
CA HIS A 59 -3.45 -18.21 1.32
C HIS A 59 -4.32 -18.59 0.12
N GLU A 60 -5.44 -17.90 -0.02
CA GLU A 60 -6.36 -18.03 -1.17
C GLU A 60 -6.26 -16.82 -2.11
N LEU A 61 -5.13 -16.11 -2.06
CA LEU A 61 -4.91 -14.96 -2.92
C LEU A 61 -4.79 -15.39 -4.37
N ARG A 62 -5.36 -14.58 -5.26
CA ARG A 62 -5.17 -14.68 -6.71
C ARG A 62 -4.44 -13.45 -7.19
N PHE A 63 -3.63 -13.63 -8.21
CA PHE A 63 -2.81 -12.55 -8.75
C PHE A 63 -2.98 -12.45 -10.27
N ALA A 64 -2.79 -11.24 -10.81
CA ALA A 64 -2.65 -11.02 -12.24
C ALA A 64 -1.44 -10.11 -12.49
N VAL A 65 -0.50 -10.60 -13.29
CA VAL A 65 0.73 -9.90 -13.65
C VAL A 65 0.54 -9.18 -14.99
N HIS A 66 0.91 -7.90 -15.04
CA HIS A 66 0.79 -7.08 -16.25
C HIS A 66 2.10 -6.38 -16.58
N ASN A 67 2.36 -6.18 -17.87
CA ASN A 67 3.49 -5.38 -18.36
C ASN A 67 4.84 -5.85 -17.83
N LEU A 68 5.02 -7.19 -17.70
CA LEU A 68 6.27 -7.77 -17.23
C LEU A 68 7.40 -7.47 -18.22
N THR A 69 8.45 -6.87 -17.69
CA THR A 69 9.71 -6.63 -18.41
C THR A 69 10.86 -7.27 -17.67
N ALA A 70 11.80 -7.86 -18.41
CA ALA A 70 13.03 -8.43 -17.88
C ALA A 70 14.23 -7.68 -18.45
N THR A 71 15.02 -7.05 -17.58
CA THR A 71 16.21 -6.30 -17.95
C THR A 71 17.45 -7.03 -17.42
N LEU A 72 18.33 -7.38 -18.33
CA LEU A 72 19.63 -7.93 -18.01
C LEU A 72 20.58 -6.83 -17.55
N LEU A 73 21.27 -7.05 -16.44
CA LEU A 73 22.27 -6.15 -15.88
C LEU A 73 23.62 -6.86 -15.86
N PRO A 74 24.47 -6.66 -16.89
CA PRO A 74 25.76 -7.31 -16.96
C PRO A 74 26.65 -6.93 -15.76
N THR A 75 27.30 -7.94 -15.16
CA THR A 75 28.18 -7.75 -13.99
C THR A 75 29.66 -7.69 -14.35
N GLY A 76 30.01 -7.92 -15.63
CA GLY A 76 31.41 -8.12 -16.08
C GLY A 76 31.96 -9.51 -15.75
N SER A 77 31.19 -10.36 -15.06
CA SER A 77 31.56 -11.75 -14.74
C SER A 77 30.77 -12.74 -15.58
N SER A 78 31.39 -13.82 -16.03
CA SER A 78 30.73 -14.94 -16.67
C SER A 78 29.97 -15.86 -15.66
N HIS A 79 30.27 -15.71 -14.39
CA HIS A 79 29.72 -16.55 -13.32
C HIS A 79 28.60 -15.90 -12.52
N VAL A 80 28.30 -14.63 -12.79
CA VAL A 80 27.24 -13.87 -12.07
C VAL A 80 26.44 -13.06 -13.08
N MET A 81 25.11 -13.10 -12.96
CA MET A 81 24.19 -12.30 -13.77
C MET A 81 23.08 -11.71 -12.91
N ASN A 82 22.82 -10.43 -13.08
CA ASN A 82 21.67 -9.79 -12.46
C ASN A 82 20.54 -9.62 -13.48
N ILE A 83 19.32 -9.93 -13.08
CA ILE A 83 18.11 -9.72 -13.87
C ILE A 83 17.12 -8.91 -13.03
N LEU A 84 16.71 -7.76 -13.55
CA LEU A 84 15.68 -6.94 -12.98
C LEU A 84 14.35 -7.25 -13.70
N LEU A 85 13.37 -7.71 -12.94
CA LEU A 85 11.98 -7.80 -13.39
C LEU A 85 11.21 -6.57 -12.89
N SER A 86 10.38 -5.99 -13.75
CA SER A 86 9.51 -4.86 -13.42
C SER A 86 8.13 -5.11 -14.01
N PHE A 87 7.08 -4.97 -13.19
CA PHE A 87 5.72 -5.30 -13.60
C PHE A 87 4.68 -4.67 -12.67
N LEU A 88 3.42 -4.66 -13.12
CA LEU A 88 2.28 -4.41 -12.26
C LEU A 88 1.70 -5.74 -11.80
N VAL A 89 1.32 -5.86 -10.54
CA VAL A 89 0.60 -7.01 -10.02
C VAL A 89 -0.70 -6.57 -9.35
N ASP A 90 -1.80 -7.18 -9.76
CA ASP A 90 -3.08 -7.10 -9.07
C ASP A 90 -3.17 -8.26 -8.10
N THR A 91 -3.54 -7.97 -6.87
CA THR A 91 -3.87 -8.95 -5.83
C THR A 91 -5.37 -8.94 -5.61
N PHE A 92 -5.98 -10.11 -5.59
CA PHE A 92 -7.41 -10.31 -5.32
C PHE A 92 -7.56 -11.12 -4.04
N TRP A 93 -8.21 -10.52 -3.03
CA TRP A 93 -8.49 -11.15 -1.75
C TRP A 93 -9.82 -11.92 -1.78
N PRO A 94 -10.00 -12.93 -0.90
CA PRO A 94 -11.23 -13.73 -0.82
C PRO A 94 -12.48 -12.90 -0.49
N ASP A 95 -12.33 -11.75 0.17
CA ASP A 95 -13.41 -10.82 0.50
C ASP A 95 -13.90 -9.99 -0.70
N GLY A 96 -13.31 -10.19 -1.88
CA GLY A 96 -13.63 -9.46 -3.12
C GLY A 96 -12.89 -8.15 -3.28
N SER A 97 -12.07 -7.74 -2.31
CA SER A 97 -11.20 -6.58 -2.46
C SER A 97 -10.04 -6.85 -3.43
N SER A 98 -9.46 -5.81 -3.98
CA SER A 98 -8.29 -5.92 -4.86
C SER A 98 -7.36 -4.73 -4.68
N GLY A 99 -6.08 -4.96 -4.90
CA GLY A 99 -5.06 -3.92 -4.88
C GLY A 99 -4.08 -4.08 -6.04
N ARG A 100 -3.49 -2.97 -6.48
CA ARG A 100 -2.50 -2.94 -7.56
C ARG A 100 -1.20 -2.31 -7.07
N VAL A 101 -0.09 -2.99 -7.34
CA VAL A 101 1.25 -2.52 -6.97
C VAL A 101 2.17 -2.59 -8.18
N TYR A 102 3.02 -1.57 -8.37
CA TYR A 102 4.16 -1.67 -9.26
C TYR A 102 5.32 -2.30 -8.48
N GLN A 103 5.76 -3.47 -8.93
CA GLN A 103 6.78 -4.24 -8.24
C GLN A 103 8.03 -4.37 -9.08
N ARG A 104 9.17 -4.41 -8.40
CA ARG A 104 10.49 -4.66 -8.98
C ARG A 104 11.15 -5.78 -8.21
N ILE A 105 11.73 -6.73 -8.93
CA ILE A 105 12.46 -7.84 -8.32
C ILE A 105 13.82 -7.94 -8.98
N VAL A 106 14.87 -7.95 -8.17
CA VAL A 106 16.22 -8.23 -8.63
C VAL A 106 16.57 -9.67 -8.29
N PHE A 107 16.92 -10.44 -9.32
CA PHE A 107 17.51 -11.77 -9.18
C PHE A 107 19.00 -11.69 -9.47
N THR A 108 19.82 -12.17 -8.54
CA THR A 108 21.24 -12.45 -8.81
C THR A 108 21.40 -13.94 -9.03
N TRP A 109 21.79 -14.31 -10.23
CA TRP A 109 22.10 -15.66 -10.63
C TRP A 109 23.59 -15.92 -10.50
N VAL A 110 23.97 -17.05 -9.92
CA VAL A 110 25.33 -17.58 -9.88
C VAL A 110 25.40 -18.88 -10.65
N PHE A 111 26.55 -19.18 -11.27
CA PHE A 111 26.71 -20.37 -12.06
C PHE A 111 27.70 -21.34 -11.39
N HIS A 112 27.21 -22.53 -11.06
CA HIS A 112 27.97 -23.67 -10.58
C HIS A 112 28.04 -24.72 -11.70
N ASN A 113 29.21 -24.97 -12.25
CA ASN A 113 29.40 -25.90 -13.37
C ASN A 113 28.42 -25.66 -14.55
N ASN A 114 28.29 -24.41 -14.96
CA ASN A 114 27.34 -23.90 -15.97
C ASN A 114 25.85 -24.05 -15.67
N THR A 115 25.48 -24.47 -14.46
CA THR A 115 24.09 -24.50 -14.00
C THR A 115 23.79 -23.22 -13.21
N PRO A 116 22.76 -22.45 -13.57
CA PRO A 116 22.40 -21.22 -12.87
C PRO A 116 21.58 -21.52 -11.61
N TYR A 117 21.88 -20.80 -10.54
CA TYR A 117 21.13 -20.80 -9.29
C TYR A 117 20.86 -19.37 -8.81
N ILE A 118 19.73 -19.14 -8.18
CA ILE A 118 19.35 -17.85 -7.59
C ILE A 118 20.08 -17.70 -6.26
N ARG A 119 21.01 -16.76 -6.19
CA ARG A 119 21.74 -16.40 -4.97
C ARG A 119 21.08 -15.28 -4.18
N LEU A 120 20.40 -14.35 -4.89
CA LEU A 120 19.63 -13.26 -4.29
C LEU A 120 18.31 -13.12 -5.04
N CYS A 121 17.24 -12.98 -4.26
CA CYS A 121 15.95 -12.50 -4.72
C CYS A 121 15.55 -11.31 -3.83
N HIS A 122 15.50 -10.11 -4.38
CA HIS A 122 15.10 -8.91 -3.65
C HIS A 122 13.86 -8.28 -4.30
N ILE A 123 12.78 -8.25 -3.54
CA ILE A 123 11.47 -7.74 -3.95
C ILE A 123 11.29 -6.33 -3.37
N SER A 124 10.89 -5.38 -4.20
CA SER A 124 10.55 -4.04 -3.79
C SER A 124 9.25 -3.57 -4.42
N ASN A 125 8.38 -2.98 -3.62
CA ASN A 125 7.19 -2.30 -4.09
C ASN A 125 7.52 -0.83 -4.34
N ALA A 126 7.08 -0.30 -5.49
CA ALA A 126 7.20 1.13 -5.73
C ALA A 126 6.16 1.87 -4.87
N ILE A 127 6.64 2.80 -4.10
CA ILE A 127 5.79 3.76 -3.39
C ILE A 127 5.29 4.84 -4.36
N ALA A 128 4.20 5.52 -4.01
CA ALA A 128 3.69 6.62 -4.80
C ALA A 128 4.78 7.70 -4.98
N TYR A 129 4.88 8.17 -6.21
CA TYR A 129 5.86 9.17 -6.61
C TYR A 129 5.25 10.57 -6.52
N ASP A 130 5.90 11.47 -5.79
CA ASP A 130 5.57 12.88 -5.83
C ASP A 130 6.26 13.54 -7.04
N LYS A 131 5.47 14.20 -7.90
CA LYS A 131 5.98 14.84 -9.13
C LYS A 131 6.98 15.97 -8.88
N ARG A 132 7.05 16.49 -7.66
CA ARG A 132 8.03 17.50 -7.23
C ARG A 132 9.42 16.89 -7.01
N ASP A 133 9.47 15.58 -6.71
CA ASP A 133 10.71 14.86 -6.46
C ASP A 133 11.31 14.34 -7.78
N ARG A 134 12.63 14.41 -7.92
CA ARG A 134 13.33 13.85 -9.08
C ARG A 134 14.20 12.65 -8.72
N ILE A 135 15.10 12.82 -7.77
CA ILE A 135 16.07 11.80 -7.33
C ILE A 135 15.85 11.47 -5.87
N TYR A 136 15.80 12.50 -5.04
CA TYR A 136 15.60 12.34 -3.61
C TYR A 136 14.12 12.50 -3.28
N PRO A 137 13.54 11.59 -2.50
CA PRO A 137 12.15 11.66 -2.08
C PRO A 137 11.97 12.69 -0.94
N VAL A 138 12.11 13.98 -1.26
CA VAL A 138 12.02 15.08 -0.27
C VAL A 138 10.62 15.15 0.36
N HIS A 139 9.58 14.82 -0.45
CA HIS A 139 8.19 14.79 -0.01
C HIS A 139 7.72 13.38 0.38
N TYR A 140 8.68 12.46 0.58
CA TYR A 140 8.41 11.06 0.92
C TYR A 140 7.56 10.89 2.17
N GLU A 141 7.82 11.69 3.22
CA GLU A 141 7.07 11.60 4.46
C GLU A 141 5.59 11.92 4.28
N GLU A 142 5.25 12.90 3.43
CA GLU A 142 3.87 13.25 3.12
C GLU A 142 3.17 12.08 2.42
N THR A 143 3.75 11.62 1.32
CA THR A 143 3.19 10.54 0.50
C THR A 143 3.21 9.18 1.23
N TYR A 144 4.27 8.87 1.95
CA TYR A 144 4.41 7.63 2.70
C TYR A 144 3.52 7.60 3.94
N ARG A 145 3.38 8.74 4.61
CA ARG A 145 2.46 8.88 5.75
C ARG A 145 1.02 8.64 5.33
N ASP A 146 0.62 9.18 4.18
CA ASP A 146 -0.72 8.96 3.63
C ASP A 146 -0.95 7.48 3.26
N GLN A 147 0.06 6.82 2.71
CA GLN A 147 0.00 5.38 2.39
C GLN A 147 0.01 4.48 3.63
N LEU A 148 0.82 4.78 4.64
CA LEU A 148 0.82 4.03 5.90
C LEU A 148 -0.49 4.20 6.66
N VAL A 149 -1.09 5.37 6.56
CA VAL A 149 -2.43 5.64 7.10
C VAL A 149 -3.48 4.77 6.41
N LEU A 150 -3.41 4.65 5.07
CA LEU A 150 -4.31 3.80 4.29
C LEU A 150 -4.06 2.30 4.50
N ALA A 151 -2.81 1.90 4.79
CA ALA A 151 -2.43 0.51 5.02
C ALA A 151 -2.61 0.02 6.47
N GLY A 152 -2.96 0.90 7.41
CA GLY A 152 -3.11 0.55 8.83
C GLY A 152 -1.80 0.17 9.53
N GLU A 153 -0.64 0.41 8.91
CA GLU A 153 0.66 -0.05 9.40
C GLU A 153 1.38 0.94 10.33
N THR A 154 0.76 2.06 10.71
CA THR A 154 1.41 2.95 11.66
C THR A 154 1.33 2.41 13.08
N ARG A 155 2.44 2.43 13.76
CA ARG A 155 2.66 2.02 15.17
C ARG A 155 1.73 2.71 16.19
N SER A 156 0.77 3.50 15.74
CA SER A 156 -0.25 4.15 16.53
C SER A 156 -1.55 4.28 15.73
N ASP A 157 -2.29 3.17 15.58
CA ASP A 157 -3.73 3.22 15.27
C ASP A 157 -4.51 4.03 16.31
N ARG A 158 -3.82 4.51 17.34
CA ARG A 158 -4.39 5.21 18.48
C ARG A 158 -4.08 6.70 18.43
N LEU A 159 -5.11 7.47 18.18
CA LEU A 159 -5.06 8.92 18.27
C LEU A 159 -5.18 9.35 19.74
N ARG A 160 -4.36 10.33 20.13
CA ARG A 160 -4.31 10.84 21.50
C ARG A 160 -5.22 12.04 21.65
N PHE A 161 -6.04 12.01 22.68
CA PHE A 161 -6.95 13.09 23.08
C PHE A 161 -6.78 13.43 24.55
N ARG A 162 -7.22 14.64 24.94
CA ARG A 162 -7.16 15.13 26.31
C ARG A 162 -8.57 15.30 26.87
N SER A 163 -8.87 14.68 28.00
CA SER A 163 -10.15 14.87 28.71
C SER A 163 -10.17 16.12 29.60
N SER A 164 -11.34 16.51 30.08
CA SER A 164 -11.53 17.59 31.03
C SER A 164 -10.81 17.36 32.38
N GLN A 165 -10.56 16.11 32.73
CA GLN A 165 -9.83 15.73 33.95
C GLN A 165 -8.30 15.75 33.78
N LYS A 166 -7.78 16.40 32.73
CA LYS A 166 -6.37 16.44 32.35
C LYS A 166 -5.76 15.05 32.03
N THR A 167 -6.59 14.03 31.87
CA THR A 167 -6.19 12.68 31.49
C THR A 167 -6.02 12.59 29.98
N LEU A 168 -5.00 11.86 29.55
CA LEU A 168 -4.82 11.49 28.16
C LEU A 168 -5.52 10.16 27.88
N PHE A 169 -6.28 10.09 26.81
CA PHE A 169 -6.88 8.85 26.34
C PHE A 169 -6.54 8.63 24.87
N TYR A 170 -6.56 7.38 24.48
CA TYR A 170 -6.14 6.94 23.16
C TYR A 170 -7.25 6.11 22.52
N LEU A 171 -7.68 6.52 21.32
CA LEU A 171 -8.71 5.83 20.54
C LEU A 171 -8.11 5.34 19.25
N ASN A 172 -8.49 4.14 18.82
CA ASN A 172 -8.17 3.70 17.47
C ASN A 172 -8.93 4.56 16.46
N TRP A 173 -8.24 5.11 15.48
CA TRP A 173 -8.88 5.93 14.45
C TRP A 173 -9.96 5.14 13.70
N SER A 174 -9.75 3.83 13.53
CA SER A 174 -10.70 2.90 12.92
C SER A 174 -11.98 2.67 13.73
N SER A 175 -12.05 3.14 14.97
CA SER A 175 -13.27 3.12 15.77
C SER A 175 -13.98 4.47 15.81
N ILE A 176 -13.38 5.56 15.36
CA ILE A 176 -13.95 6.91 15.39
C ILE A 176 -14.80 7.14 14.14
N LEU A 177 -16.09 7.42 14.33
CA LEU A 177 -17.01 7.72 13.24
C LEU A 177 -16.88 9.17 12.78
N TYR A 178 -17.04 10.08 13.74
CA TYR A 178 -16.93 11.52 13.52
C TYR A 178 -16.67 12.24 14.85
N ALA A 179 -16.28 13.51 14.75
CA ALA A 179 -16.16 14.40 15.90
C ALA A 179 -16.94 15.69 15.64
N GLU A 180 -17.59 16.21 16.70
CA GLU A 180 -18.38 17.43 16.63
C GLU A 180 -17.98 18.45 17.68
N THR A 181 -18.14 19.73 17.36
CA THR A 181 -17.92 20.81 18.31
C THR A 181 -19.07 20.88 19.33
N HIS A 182 -18.71 20.92 20.62
CA HIS A 182 -19.63 21.16 21.72
C HIS A 182 -19.12 22.32 22.59
N GLY A 183 -19.53 23.54 22.29
CA GLY A 183 -19.00 24.74 22.92
C GLY A 183 -17.51 24.91 22.63
N ARG A 184 -16.68 24.82 23.68
CA ARG A 184 -15.20 24.89 23.57
C ARG A 184 -14.52 23.52 23.49
N HIS A 185 -15.29 22.45 23.59
CA HIS A 185 -14.87 21.06 23.61
C HIS A 185 -15.18 20.37 22.29
N THR A 186 -14.69 19.17 22.12
CA THR A 186 -15.01 18.29 20.99
C THR A 186 -15.56 16.97 21.51
N ILE A 187 -16.73 16.59 21.05
CA ILE A 187 -17.32 15.27 21.30
C ILE A 187 -16.86 14.34 20.18
N ILE A 188 -16.31 13.18 20.54
CA ILE A 188 -15.80 12.17 19.63
C ILE A 188 -16.73 10.96 19.71
N HIS A 189 -17.39 10.66 18.60
CA HIS A 189 -18.29 9.51 18.45
C HIS A 189 -17.52 8.33 17.90
N THR A 190 -17.54 7.22 18.62
CA THR A 190 -16.92 5.96 18.19
C THR A 190 -17.98 4.90 17.95
N THR A 191 -17.57 3.74 17.45
CA THR A 191 -18.44 2.57 17.27
C THR A 191 -19.08 2.09 18.56
N ASP A 192 -18.44 2.33 19.71
CA ASP A 192 -18.83 1.75 20.99
C ASP A 192 -19.41 2.79 21.96
N GLN A 193 -18.84 3.98 22.01
CA GLN A 193 -19.20 5.01 22.97
C GLN A 193 -18.80 6.42 22.53
N VAL A 194 -19.10 7.41 23.35
CA VAL A 194 -18.81 8.82 23.08
C VAL A 194 -17.80 9.34 24.10
N TYR A 195 -16.86 10.14 23.65
CA TYR A 195 -15.80 10.73 24.46
C TYR A 195 -15.85 12.26 24.40
N ASP A 196 -15.56 12.91 25.53
CA ASP A 196 -15.41 14.37 25.60
C ASP A 196 -13.91 14.76 25.64
N SER A 197 -13.48 15.55 24.68
CA SER A 197 -12.13 16.11 24.60
C SER A 197 -12.16 17.62 24.77
N VAL A 198 -11.32 18.16 25.67
CA VAL A 198 -11.14 19.62 25.86
C VAL A 198 -10.43 20.32 24.69
N GLU A 199 -9.98 19.56 23.72
CA GLU A 199 -9.29 20.11 22.54
C GLU A 199 -10.32 20.65 21.55
N ARG A 200 -9.99 21.76 20.91
CA ARG A 200 -10.86 22.35 19.88
C ARG A 200 -10.87 21.49 18.62
N LEU A 201 -11.98 21.40 17.96
CA LEU A 201 -12.13 20.65 16.70
C LEU A 201 -11.13 21.10 15.62
N SER A 202 -10.81 22.41 15.56
CA SER A 202 -9.80 22.93 14.62
C SER A 202 -8.38 22.40 14.88
N ALA A 203 -8.02 22.25 16.16
CA ALA A 203 -6.70 21.70 16.52
C ALA A 203 -6.63 20.18 16.22
N LEU A 204 -7.76 19.47 16.38
CA LEU A 204 -7.87 18.06 15.97
C LEU A 204 -7.82 17.91 14.45
N ALA A 205 -8.48 18.81 13.71
CA ALA A 205 -8.44 18.83 12.25
C ALA A 205 -7.02 19.05 11.70
N GLU A 206 -6.25 19.95 12.32
CA GLU A 206 -4.86 20.21 11.97
C GLU A 206 -3.96 18.99 12.27
N ARG A 207 -4.12 18.40 13.46
CA ARG A 207 -3.28 17.28 13.91
C ARG A 207 -3.61 15.98 13.21
N TYR A 208 -4.88 15.72 12.90
CA TYR A 208 -5.39 14.46 12.41
C TYR A 208 -6.07 14.55 11.03
N GLY A 209 -5.71 15.58 10.26
CA GLY A 209 -6.27 15.81 8.92
C GLY A 209 -6.02 14.66 7.92
N ALA A 210 -5.03 13.81 8.18
CA ALA A 210 -4.80 12.60 7.40
C ALA A 210 -5.88 11.52 7.59
N PHE A 211 -6.58 11.52 8.74
CA PHE A 211 -7.59 10.52 9.08
C PHE A 211 -9.02 11.02 8.89
N PHE A 212 -9.22 12.33 8.91
CA PHE A 212 -10.55 12.94 8.95
C PHE A 212 -10.71 14.03 7.90
N ILE A 213 -11.90 14.13 7.37
CA ILE A 213 -12.32 15.20 6.47
C ILE A 213 -13.13 16.24 7.28
N ARG A 214 -12.75 17.51 7.19
CA ARG A 214 -13.53 18.59 7.78
C ARG A 214 -14.69 18.98 6.87
N CYS A 215 -15.80 18.27 6.98
CA CYS A 215 -16.98 18.49 6.16
C CYS A 215 -17.75 19.78 6.55
N HIS A 216 -17.67 20.22 7.81
CA HIS A 216 -18.31 21.42 8.34
C HIS A 216 -17.40 22.15 9.32
N GLU A 217 -17.70 23.39 9.69
CA GLU A 217 -16.97 24.10 10.76
C GLU A 217 -17.06 23.35 12.11
N SER A 218 -18.17 22.64 12.32
CA SER A 218 -18.49 21.91 13.55
C SER A 218 -18.30 20.39 13.44
N TYR A 219 -17.87 19.85 12.29
CA TYR A 219 -17.77 18.39 12.09
C TYR A 219 -16.49 17.97 11.37
N LEU A 220 -15.84 16.94 11.96
CA LEU A 220 -14.82 16.11 11.31
C LEU A 220 -15.42 14.71 11.12
N ILE A 221 -15.34 14.16 9.93
CA ILE A 221 -15.84 12.82 9.60
C ILE A 221 -14.68 11.89 9.25
N ASN A 222 -14.82 10.63 9.64
CA ASN A 222 -13.96 9.58 9.15
C ASN A 222 -14.51 9.05 7.82
N PRO A 223 -13.77 9.15 6.71
CA PRO A 223 -14.23 8.70 5.40
C PRO A 223 -14.68 7.23 5.37
N SER A 224 -14.03 6.38 6.18
CA SER A 224 -14.33 4.94 6.26
C SER A 224 -15.72 4.62 6.80
N PHE A 225 -16.35 5.57 7.50
CA PHE A 225 -17.70 5.43 8.06
C PHE A 225 -18.75 6.27 7.35
N VAL A 226 -18.43 6.77 6.16
CA VAL A 226 -19.42 7.46 5.32
C VAL A 226 -20.23 6.41 4.56
N GLN A 227 -21.52 6.35 4.82
CA GLN A 227 -22.44 5.46 4.13
C GLN A 227 -22.93 6.07 2.81
N LYS A 228 -23.23 7.38 2.82
CA LYS A 228 -23.83 8.07 1.68
C LYS A 228 -23.50 9.56 1.71
N ILE A 229 -23.19 10.11 0.54
CA ILE A 229 -23.16 11.56 0.34
C ILE A 229 -24.31 11.98 -0.56
N SER A 230 -25.04 13.02 -0.18
CA SER A 230 -26.09 13.64 -0.97
C SER A 230 -25.92 15.16 -0.94
N ARG A 231 -26.74 15.88 -1.69
CA ARG A 231 -26.58 17.33 -1.82
C ARG A 231 -26.58 18.00 -0.44
N PHE A 232 -25.42 18.60 -0.09
CA PHE A 232 -25.16 19.36 1.15
C PHE A 232 -25.23 18.57 2.45
N GLN A 233 -25.14 17.25 2.39
CA GLN A 233 -25.10 16.41 3.57
C GLN A 233 -24.38 15.09 3.35
N VAL A 234 -23.85 14.54 4.43
CA VAL A 234 -23.24 13.21 4.50
C VAL A 234 -23.95 12.38 5.55
N GLN A 235 -24.27 11.13 5.24
CA GLN A 235 -24.81 10.15 6.17
C GLN A 235 -23.70 9.22 6.61
N MET A 236 -23.55 9.08 7.93
CA MET A 236 -22.61 8.15 8.56
C MET A 236 -23.24 6.76 8.71
N THR A 237 -22.43 5.74 8.93
CA THR A 237 -22.87 4.34 9.09
C THR A 237 -23.77 4.09 10.30
N ASP A 238 -23.71 4.96 11.32
CA ASP A 238 -24.63 4.98 12.48
C ASP A 238 -25.99 5.63 12.17
N GLY A 239 -26.19 6.06 10.93
CA GLY A 239 -27.43 6.72 10.48
C GLY A 239 -27.44 8.24 10.69
N ARG A 240 -26.45 8.82 11.38
CA ARG A 240 -26.37 10.27 11.59
C ARG A 240 -26.18 11.02 10.28
N ILE A 241 -26.94 12.10 10.09
CA ILE A 241 -26.83 12.98 8.94
C ILE A 241 -26.11 14.26 9.38
N LEU A 242 -25.00 14.59 8.73
CA LEU A 242 -24.17 15.75 9.03
C LEU A 242 -24.19 16.73 7.84
N PRO A 243 -24.27 18.06 8.10
CA PRO A 243 -24.35 19.06 7.05
C PRO A 243 -22.99 19.29 6.38
N ILE A 244 -23.04 19.60 5.09
CA ILE A 244 -21.89 20.10 4.31
C ILE A 244 -22.29 21.48 3.74
N PRO A 245 -21.57 22.57 4.04
CA PRO A 245 -21.85 23.86 3.44
C PRO A 245 -21.73 23.80 1.92
N GLU A 246 -22.60 24.52 1.21
CA GLU A 246 -22.65 24.52 -0.26
C GLU A 246 -21.27 24.79 -0.88
N LYS A 247 -20.54 25.78 -0.37
CA LYS A 247 -19.19 26.15 -0.83
C LYS A 247 -18.14 25.05 -0.64
N LYS A 248 -18.37 24.08 0.26
CA LYS A 248 -17.44 22.98 0.54
C LYS A 248 -17.88 21.67 -0.08
N TYR A 249 -19.10 21.59 -0.61
CA TYR A 249 -19.68 20.32 -1.03
C TYR A 249 -18.84 19.59 -2.08
N THR A 250 -18.41 20.30 -3.13
CA THR A 250 -17.59 19.70 -4.20
C THR A 250 -16.25 19.18 -3.64
N ALA A 251 -15.55 19.97 -2.82
CA ALA A 251 -14.28 19.56 -2.25
C ALA A 251 -14.43 18.33 -1.32
N VAL A 252 -15.45 18.32 -0.47
CA VAL A 252 -15.72 17.17 0.43
C VAL A 252 -16.11 15.94 -0.37
N ARG A 253 -16.96 16.09 -1.39
CA ARG A 253 -17.33 14.99 -2.28
C ARG A 253 -16.10 14.39 -2.98
N ASP A 254 -15.23 15.23 -3.52
CA ASP A 254 -14.05 14.78 -4.27
C ASP A 254 -13.03 14.07 -3.35
N LEU A 255 -12.93 14.46 -2.08
CA LEU A 255 -12.15 13.75 -1.07
C LEU A 255 -12.75 12.39 -0.66
N LEU A 256 -14.07 12.22 -0.81
CA LEU A 256 -14.78 10.96 -0.51
C LEU A 256 -14.87 10.01 -1.70
N LEU A 257 -14.61 10.51 -2.92
CA LEU A 257 -14.55 9.63 -4.08
C LEU A 257 -13.29 8.77 -3.99
N PRO A 258 -13.39 7.44 -4.21
CA PRO A 258 -12.19 6.63 -4.34
C PRO A 258 -11.35 7.23 -5.47
N HIS A 259 -10.07 7.47 -5.22
CA HIS A 259 -9.15 7.91 -6.26
C HIS A 259 -9.22 6.89 -7.39
N GLN A 260 -9.81 7.26 -8.51
CA GLN A 260 -9.75 6.41 -9.71
C GLN A 260 -8.28 6.25 -10.07
N PRO A 261 -7.79 5.01 -10.21
CA PRO A 261 -6.46 4.80 -10.74
C PRO A 261 -6.42 5.46 -12.13
N PHE A 262 -5.37 6.23 -12.38
CA PHE A 262 -5.11 6.95 -13.62
C PHE A 262 -5.61 6.18 -14.84
N SER A 263 -6.59 6.72 -15.54
CA SER A 263 -6.86 6.36 -16.93
C SER A 263 -5.62 6.75 -17.73
N SER A 264 -4.92 5.74 -18.25
CA SER A 264 -3.82 5.93 -19.19
C SER A 264 -4.33 6.79 -20.36
N PRO A 265 -3.57 7.81 -20.81
CA PRO A 265 -3.93 8.51 -22.04
C PRO A 265 -3.95 7.49 -23.18
N THR A 266 -5.09 7.40 -23.84
CA THR A 266 -5.33 6.61 -25.04
C THR A 266 -4.25 6.92 -26.05
N SER A 267 -3.40 5.95 -26.38
CA SER A 267 -2.49 6.01 -27.50
C SER A 267 -3.30 6.04 -28.79
N GLN A 268 -3.68 7.22 -29.23
CA GLN A 268 -4.16 7.43 -30.60
C GLN A 268 -3.02 8.02 -31.44
N HIS A 269 -2.67 7.24 -32.46
CA HIS A 269 -1.99 7.61 -33.70
C HIS A 269 -0.52 8.06 -33.64
N LEU A 270 0.36 7.12 -33.92
CA LEU A 270 1.57 7.40 -34.69
C LEU A 270 1.93 6.17 -35.56
N PHE A 271 1.10 5.94 -36.59
CA PHE A 271 1.54 5.26 -37.83
C PHE A 271 0.76 5.88 -38.99
N SER A 272 1.34 6.88 -39.63
CA SER A 272 1.08 7.25 -41.01
C SER A 272 2.26 8.05 -41.56
N LYS A 273 2.95 7.41 -42.43
CA LYS A 273 3.95 7.77 -43.45
C LYS A 273 5.40 7.57 -43.02
#